data_998e6909a1a0a99df933a28d2b18e213
#
_entry.id   998e6909a1a0a99df933a28d2b18e213
#
_cell.length_a   1.000
_cell.length_b   1.000
_cell.length_c   1.000
_cell.angle_alpha   90.00
_cell.angle_beta   90.00
_cell.angle_gamma   90.00
#
_symmetry.space_group_name_H-M   'P 1'
#
loop_
_entity.id
_entity.type
_entity.pdbx_description
1 polymer ?
#
loop_
_entity_poly.entity_id
_entity_poly.type
_entity_poly.pdbx_seq_one_letter_code
_entity_poly.pdbx_strand_id
1 'polypeptide(L)'
;MEKTRTKGFTAKDEFNASTATPIKEATGEILEVEDVMVAEKHDNDETIVVGYLKTSNGEMYATISGTIINQLLALIEMIDEDGSQKVSVQAKTSNAGRQYFMLQLM
;
A
#
# COMPACT_ATOMS: atom_id res chain seq x y z
N MET A 1 -17.25 -1.85 8.13
CA MET A 1 -16.07 -1.67 7.32
C MET A 1 -14.86 -2.27 8.01
N GLU A 2 -14.16 -3.14 7.33
CA GLU A 2 -12.96 -3.74 7.89
C GLU A 2 -11.72 -2.95 7.55
N LYS A 3 -10.86 -2.79 8.54
CA LYS A 3 -9.55 -2.18 8.37
C LYS A 3 -8.51 -3.05 9.01
N THR A 4 -7.38 -3.20 8.34
CA THR A 4 -6.20 -3.83 8.89
C THR A 4 -5.05 -2.86 8.73
N ARG A 5 -4.33 -2.58 9.81
CA ARG A 5 -3.26 -1.58 9.76
C ARG A 5 -2.14 -1.92 10.73
N THR A 6 -0.96 -1.38 10.46
CA THR A 6 0.14 -1.44 11.41
C THR A 6 -0.17 -0.58 12.63
N LYS A 7 0.47 -0.87 13.74
CA LYS A 7 0.25 -0.14 15.00
C LYS A 7 0.57 1.34 14.88
N GLY A 8 1.54 1.69 14.04
CA GLY A 8 1.94 3.07 13.86
C GLY A 8 1.07 3.89 12.90
N PHE A 9 0.12 3.24 12.20
CA PHE A 9 -0.77 3.94 11.29
C PHE A 9 -1.89 4.58 12.10
N THR A 10 -1.82 5.91 12.28
CA THR A 10 -2.68 6.64 13.22
C THR A 10 -3.98 7.13 12.57
N ALA A 11 -4.90 7.63 13.40
CA ALA A 11 -6.11 8.26 12.91
C ALA A 11 -5.80 9.50 12.04
N LYS A 12 -4.72 10.21 12.36
CA LYS A 12 -4.26 11.33 11.55
C LYS A 12 -3.79 10.85 10.17
N ASP A 13 -3.11 9.71 10.12
CA ASP A 13 -2.70 9.12 8.86
C ASP A 13 -3.90 8.70 8.03
N GLU A 14 -4.95 8.16 8.64
CA GLU A 14 -6.19 7.83 7.94
C GLU A 14 -6.86 9.07 7.34
N PHE A 15 -6.83 10.17 8.07
CA PHE A 15 -7.37 11.44 7.57
C PHE A 15 -6.59 11.92 6.34
N ASN A 16 -5.27 11.83 6.40
CA ASN A 16 -4.39 12.26 5.30
C ASN A 16 -4.41 11.28 4.12
N ALA A 17 -4.89 10.06 4.31
CA ALA A 17 -4.92 9.06 3.25
C ALA A 17 -5.79 9.46 2.05
N SER A 18 -6.76 10.36 2.25
CA SER A 18 -7.61 10.85 1.16
C SER A 18 -6.84 11.61 0.08
N THR A 19 -5.65 12.10 0.40
CA THR A 19 -4.80 12.85 -0.53
C THR A 19 -3.57 12.05 -0.97
N ALA A 20 -3.58 10.73 -0.74
CA ALA A 20 -2.45 9.88 -1.08
C ALA A 20 -2.22 9.82 -2.59
N THR A 21 -0.95 9.73 -2.97
CA THR A 21 -0.53 9.62 -4.37
C THR A 21 -0.70 8.18 -4.87
N PRO A 22 -1.19 7.95 -6.09
CA PRO A 22 -1.22 6.60 -6.64
C PRO A 22 0.16 5.97 -6.64
N ILE A 23 0.26 4.72 -6.18
CA ILE A 23 1.56 4.06 -6.01
C ILE A 23 2.31 3.88 -7.33
N LYS A 24 1.59 3.81 -8.45
CA LYS A 24 2.22 3.68 -9.77
C LYS A 24 3.16 4.84 -10.09
N GLU A 25 2.98 6.00 -9.47
CA GLU A 25 3.85 7.15 -9.69
C GLU A 25 5.22 6.96 -9.03
N ALA A 26 5.35 5.99 -8.14
CA ALA A 26 6.64 5.63 -7.53
C ALA A 26 7.32 4.46 -8.24
N THR A 27 6.85 4.07 -9.42
CA THR A 27 7.44 2.96 -10.19
C THR A 27 8.93 3.18 -10.42
N GLY A 28 9.74 2.17 -10.09
CA GLY A 28 11.19 2.24 -10.17
C GLY A 28 11.87 2.81 -8.95
N GLU A 29 11.12 3.31 -7.98
CA GLU A 29 11.67 3.88 -6.76
C GLU A 29 11.73 2.84 -5.65
N ILE A 30 12.67 3.05 -4.72
CA ILE A 30 12.74 2.26 -3.49
C ILE A 30 12.11 3.10 -2.38
N LEU A 31 11.12 2.52 -1.71
CA LEU A 31 10.41 3.18 -0.62
C LEU A 31 10.71 2.48 0.69
N GLU A 32 11.02 3.28 1.72
CA GLU A 32 11.08 2.75 3.08
C GLU A 32 9.70 2.87 3.70
N VAL A 33 8.99 1.73 3.78
CA VAL A 33 7.61 1.69 4.25
C VAL A 33 7.59 1.59 5.76
N GLU A 34 7.06 2.62 6.39
CA GLU A 34 6.99 2.72 7.84
C GLU A 34 5.70 2.16 8.39
N ASP A 35 4.59 2.43 7.71
CA ASP A 35 3.26 1.98 8.13
C ASP A 35 2.37 1.67 6.93
N VAL A 36 1.38 0.81 7.15
CA VAL A 36 0.48 0.32 6.11
C VAL A 36 -0.94 0.23 6.66
N MET A 37 -1.92 0.48 5.79
CA MET A 37 -3.33 0.22 6.09
C MET A 37 -4.01 -0.36 4.86
N VAL A 38 -4.86 -1.36 5.07
CA VAL A 38 -5.76 -1.88 4.04
C VAL A 38 -7.18 -1.70 4.56
N ALA A 39 -8.03 -1.06 3.78
CA ALA A 39 -9.38 -0.74 4.20
C ALA A 39 -10.38 -0.98 3.09
N GLU A 40 -11.59 -1.39 3.47
CA GLU A 40 -12.72 -1.45 2.56
C GLU A 40 -13.42 -0.10 2.55
N LYS A 41 -13.80 0.36 1.35
CA LYS A 41 -14.58 1.57 1.17
C LYS A 41 -15.85 1.23 0.40
N HIS A 42 -16.95 1.84 0.79
CA HIS A 42 -18.24 1.69 0.11
C HIS A 42 -18.51 2.95 -0.69
N ASP A 43 -18.78 2.78 -1.98
CA ASP A 43 -19.08 3.87 -2.88
C ASP A 43 -20.15 3.40 -3.87
N ASN A 44 -21.31 4.07 -3.86
CA ASN A 44 -22.43 3.78 -4.78
C ASN A 44 -22.80 2.28 -4.84
N ASP A 45 -22.98 1.66 -3.67
CA ASP A 45 -23.32 0.24 -3.52
C ASP A 45 -22.18 -0.73 -3.91
N GLU A 46 -21.00 -0.21 -4.24
CA GLU A 46 -19.82 -1.02 -4.51
C GLU A 46 -18.88 -1.03 -3.31
N THR A 47 -18.24 -2.17 -3.08
CA THR A 47 -17.18 -2.28 -2.08
C THR A 47 -15.84 -2.33 -2.78
N ILE A 48 -14.97 -1.39 -2.44
CA ILE A 48 -13.62 -1.31 -3.00
C ILE A 48 -12.62 -1.49 -1.86
N VAL A 49 -11.60 -2.32 -2.09
CA VAL A 49 -10.51 -2.47 -1.15
C VAL A 49 -9.37 -1.56 -1.59
N VAL A 50 -8.89 -0.72 -0.69
CA VAL A 50 -7.82 0.23 -0.97
C VAL A 50 -6.68 -0.01 0.01
N GLY A 51 -5.46 -0.06 -0.51
CA GLY A 51 -4.26 -0.16 0.31
C GLY A 51 -3.53 1.17 0.37
N TYR A 52 -2.98 1.47 1.54
CA TYR A 52 -2.18 2.68 1.76
C TYR A 52 -0.86 2.30 2.39
N LEU A 53 0.20 3.01 1.99
CA LEU A 53 1.47 2.89 2.66
C LEU A 53 2.04 4.29 2.93
N LYS A 54 2.71 4.40 4.07
CA LYS A 54 3.36 5.63 4.49
C LYS A 54 4.87 5.38 4.55
N THR A 55 5.64 6.27 3.94
CA THR A 55 7.09 6.17 3.93
C THR A 55 7.70 6.91 5.10
N SER A 56 8.97 6.61 5.38
CA SER A 56 9.70 7.25 6.48
C SER A 56 9.89 8.75 6.29
N ASN A 57 9.80 9.26 5.06
CA ASN A 57 9.88 10.69 4.79
C ASN A 57 8.52 11.39 4.79
N GLY A 58 7.47 10.68 5.21
CA GLY A 58 6.14 11.26 5.38
C GLY A 58 5.25 11.22 4.15
N GLU A 59 5.70 10.64 3.04
CA GLU A 59 4.87 10.50 1.85
C GLU A 59 3.87 9.36 2.03
N MET A 60 2.70 9.50 1.41
CA MET A 60 1.67 8.47 1.46
C MET A 60 1.23 8.09 0.06
N TYR A 61 1.15 6.79 -0.18
CA TYR A 61 0.73 6.22 -1.46
C TYR A 61 -0.49 5.34 -1.28
N ALA A 62 -1.29 5.24 -2.33
CA ALA A 62 -2.50 4.44 -2.33
C ALA A 62 -2.57 3.55 -3.56
N THR A 63 -3.24 2.41 -3.43
CA THR A 63 -3.43 1.47 -4.53
C THR A 63 -4.74 0.71 -4.38
N ILE A 64 -5.31 0.34 -5.53
CA ILE A 64 -6.43 -0.61 -5.58
C ILE A 64 -5.98 -1.93 -6.22
N SER A 65 -4.69 -2.08 -6.51
CA SER A 65 -4.14 -3.30 -7.11
C SER A 65 -4.26 -4.47 -6.14
N GLY A 66 -4.98 -5.52 -6.54
CA GLY A 66 -5.13 -6.72 -5.71
C GLY A 66 -3.78 -7.37 -5.39
N THR A 67 -2.85 -7.37 -6.34
CA THR A 67 -1.50 -7.91 -6.13
C THR A 67 -0.79 -7.17 -5.01
N ILE A 68 -0.78 -5.83 -5.07
CA ILE A 68 -0.09 -5.03 -4.06
C ILE A 68 -0.83 -5.11 -2.72
N ILE A 69 -2.16 -5.09 -2.73
CA ILE A 69 -2.95 -5.19 -1.49
C ILE A 69 -2.61 -6.48 -0.73
N ASN A 70 -2.49 -7.60 -1.42
CA ASN A 70 -2.07 -8.86 -0.79
C ASN A 70 -0.67 -8.75 -0.19
N GLN A 71 0.24 -8.07 -0.88
CA GLN A 71 1.59 -7.82 -0.38
C GLN A 71 1.58 -6.90 0.84
N LEU A 72 0.71 -5.88 0.84
CA LEU A 72 0.58 -4.98 1.98
C LEU A 72 0.07 -5.70 3.22
N LEU A 73 -0.85 -6.66 3.07
CA LEU A 73 -1.31 -7.45 4.19
C LEU A 73 -0.16 -8.25 4.84
N ALA A 74 0.74 -8.80 4.01
CA ALA A 74 1.93 -9.47 4.53
C ALA A 74 2.89 -8.48 5.20
N LEU A 75 3.05 -7.29 4.61
CA LEU A 75 3.92 -6.26 5.18
C LEU A 75 3.46 -5.77 6.55
N ILE A 76 2.17 -5.76 6.81
CA ILE A 76 1.64 -5.34 8.12
C ILE A 76 2.26 -6.18 9.23
N GLU A 77 2.29 -7.49 9.07
CA GLU A 77 2.90 -8.38 10.06
C GLU A 77 4.40 -8.14 10.18
N MET A 78 5.08 -7.99 9.06
CA MET A 78 6.53 -7.76 9.04
C MET A 78 6.90 -6.46 9.73
N ILE A 79 6.15 -5.40 9.48
CA ILE A 79 6.42 -4.09 10.07
C ILE A 79 6.15 -4.10 11.57
N ASP A 80 5.07 -4.74 12.00
CA ASP A 80 4.74 -4.81 13.43
C ASP A 80 5.77 -5.64 14.20
N GLU A 81 6.42 -6.60 13.57
CA GLU A 81 7.46 -7.42 14.21
C GLU A 81 8.85 -6.80 14.12
N ASP A 82 9.22 -6.31 12.93
CA ASP A 82 10.61 -5.96 12.62
C ASP A 82 10.83 -4.49 12.30
N GLY A 83 9.76 -3.69 12.23
CA GLY A 83 9.86 -2.28 11.87
C GLY A 83 9.79 -2.05 10.37
N SER A 84 10.17 -0.85 9.94
CA SER A 84 10.05 -0.45 8.53
C SER A 84 10.74 -1.41 7.58
N GLN A 85 10.16 -1.55 6.38
CA GLN A 85 10.67 -2.42 5.34
C GLN A 85 10.92 -1.62 4.07
N LYS A 86 11.99 -1.93 3.35
CA LYS A 86 12.26 -1.31 2.06
C LYS A 86 11.68 -2.15 0.95
N VAL A 87 10.95 -1.51 0.05
CA VAL A 87 10.37 -2.17 -1.12
C VAL A 87 10.65 -1.38 -2.38
N SER A 88 10.74 -2.07 -3.51
CA SER A 88 10.82 -1.45 -4.82
C SER A 88 9.47 -1.59 -5.50
N VAL A 89 8.96 -0.50 -6.08
CA VAL A 89 7.72 -0.52 -6.85
C VAL A 89 8.08 -0.87 -8.29
N GLN A 90 7.52 -1.97 -8.79
CA GLN A 90 7.85 -2.48 -10.11
C GLN A 90 6.61 -2.66 -10.98
N ALA A 91 6.76 -2.35 -12.26
CA ALA A 91 5.78 -2.66 -13.28
C ALA A 91 6.20 -3.94 -13.98
N LYS A 92 5.28 -4.89 -14.10
CA LYS A 92 5.51 -6.17 -14.76
C LYS A 92 4.48 -6.39 -15.84
N THR A 93 4.79 -7.26 -16.79
CA THR A 93 3.86 -7.65 -17.85
C THR A 93 3.53 -9.13 -17.65
N SER A 94 2.23 -9.45 -17.59
CA SER A 94 1.78 -10.83 -17.49
C SER A 94 1.91 -11.57 -18.81
N ASN A 95 1.76 -12.89 -18.77
CA ASN A 95 1.79 -13.72 -19.99
C ASN A 95 0.69 -13.34 -21.00
N ALA A 96 -0.40 -12.73 -20.51
CA ALA A 96 -1.48 -12.24 -21.37
C ALA A 96 -1.21 -10.84 -21.93
N GLY A 97 -0.05 -10.26 -21.69
CA GLY A 97 0.33 -8.94 -22.16
C GLY A 97 -0.21 -7.78 -21.32
N ARG A 98 -0.79 -8.05 -20.16
CA ARG A 98 -1.32 -7.00 -19.28
C ARG A 98 -0.25 -6.51 -18.33
N GLN A 99 -0.17 -5.19 -18.18
CA GLN A 99 0.71 -4.58 -17.21
C GLN A 99 0.08 -4.65 -15.81
N TYR A 100 0.88 -4.99 -14.82
CA TYR A 100 0.48 -4.93 -13.42
C TYR A 100 1.64 -4.41 -12.58
N PHE A 101 1.31 -3.97 -11.37
CA PHE A 101 2.31 -3.44 -10.43
C PHE A 101 2.49 -4.39 -9.27
N MET A 102 3.70 -4.43 -8.74
CA MET A 102 4.02 -5.23 -7.57
C MET A 102 5.10 -4.56 -6.75
N LEU A 103 5.20 -4.97 -5.49
CA LEU A 103 6.31 -4.56 -4.62
C LEU A 103 7.32 -5.70 -4.55
N GLN A 104 8.59 -5.34 -4.55
CA GLN A 104 9.65 -6.30 -4.32
C GLN A 104 10.36 -5.91 -3.02
N LEU A 105 10.42 -6.85 -2.08
CA LEU A 105 11.12 -6.64 -0.81
C LEU A 105 12.61 -6.57 -1.07
N MET A 106 13.24 -5.55 -0.52
CA MET A 106 14.68 -5.31 -0.71
C MET A 106 15.51 -5.96 0.39
#